data_51dd506af536fa0d8c2026ce23285a6f
#
_entry.id   51dd506af536fa0d8c2026ce23285a6f
#
_cell.length_a   1.000
_cell.length_b   1.000
_cell.length_c   1.000
_cell.angle_alpha   90.00
_cell.angle_beta   90.00
_cell.angle_gamma   90.00
#
_symmetry.space_group_name_H-M   'P 1'
#
loop_
_entity.id
_entity.type
_entity.pdbx_description
1 polymer ?
#
loop_
_entity_poly.entity_id
_entity_poly.type
_entity_poly.pdbx_seq_one_letter_code
_entity_poly.pdbx_strand_id
1 'polypeptide(L)'
;MIEDSQEDHNHLVSKLSDFSKQHKTLKVALVCDWLTVVGGAEQVLREIHQLFPKAPIYTSQYRPRKIDWFKGADVRTGWLNILPVFTRRFIAPLRQNYFKHLDLSAYDLVISVSGCDAKFVKTKQGTHFCYCHVPTQYYWGKTKEYQKDPGFGWLNIFVRPIYRLLLPKLRQKDLEAASRPDYYITISSYAKSEIEKYYKREAEVIFPPVNIEKFSEVAQYKDTIQGNCQIIQKHQNEKKQIEQKKYQETKNNKNQIDKKAYETIKIDKKQIKESLYHDINIESSQVENVENFAKVHDYFINFSRQVSWKRLDLAIKACILEKQKLVLIGDGPEHQKLIRLSEKHPDLITILPTLTQSEIKEYLKSAKAFIFPSEEPFGIAPVEALAAGCPVIAFNKGGAKDYILDEKNGVFFDHQSVNSLVAAIKKFNYLYYETENFEDGNNKKTVSQEHSSHSSLLSPLEISKTAEKFSTHHFKE
;
A
#
# COMPACT_ATOMS: atom_id res chain seq x y z
N MET A 1 15.61 14.67 -13.75
CA MET A 1 15.13 13.98 -12.51
C MET A 1 14.96 12.46 -12.67
N ILE A 2 14.62 11.92 -13.84
CA ILE A 2 14.60 10.45 -14.10
C ILE A 2 15.97 9.94 -14.50
N GLU A 3 16.77 10.74 -15.21
CA GLU A 3 18.14 10.39 -15.61
C GLU A 3 19.12 10.34 -14.43
N ASP A 4 19.04 11.27 -13.46
CA ASP A 4 19.92 11.27 -12.29
C ASP A 4 19.72 10.01 -11.40
N SER A 5 18.49 9.49 -11.31
CA SER A 5 18.22 8.28 -10.52
C SER A 5 18.78 7.01 -11.18
N GLN A 6 18.94 7.00 -12.48
CA GLN A 6 19.47 5.87 -13.24
C GLN A 6 21.00 5.81 -13.22
N GLU A 7 21.68 6.98 -13.17
CA GLU A 7 23.13 7.05 -13.01
C GLU A 7 23.57 6.61 -11.61
N ASP A 8 22.86 7.03 -10.55
CA ASP A 8 23.16 6.62 -9.17
C ASP A 8 22.92 5.11 -8.96
N HIS A 9 21.84 4.56 -9.53
CA HIS A 9 21.56 3.13 -9.50
C HIS A 9 22.66 2.33 -10.22
N ASN A 10 23.07 2.74 -11.41
CA ASN A 10 24.13 2.10 -12.17
C ASN A 10 25.47 2.17 -11.45
N HIS A 11 25.74 3.24 -10.68
CA HIS A 11 26.96 3.39 -9.90
C HIS A 11 27.04 2.41 -8.71
N LEU A 12 25.93 2.15 -8.01
CA LEU A 12 25.89 1.16 -6.94
C LEU A 12 25.98 -0.28 -7.48
N VAL A 13 25.27 -0.57 -8.55
CA VAL A 13 25.32 -1.87 -9.24
C VAL A 13 26.73 -2.15 -9.77
N SER A 14 27.41 -1.14 -10.34
CA SER A 14 28.81 -1.28 -10.79
C SER A 14 29.76 -1.57 -9.62
N LYS A 15 29.62 -0.86 -8.50
CA LYS A 15 30.40 -1.10 -7.29
C LYS A 15 30.17 -2.49 -6.69
N LEU A 16 28.93 -2.96 -6.64
CA LEU A 16 28.59 -4.31 -6.18
C LEU A 16 29.12 -5.39 -7.16
N SER A 17 29.05 -5.14 -8.48
CA SER A 17 29.59 -6.05 -9.49
C SER A 17 31.12 -6.12 -9.47
N ASP A 18 31.78 -5.00 -9.27
CA ASP A 18 33.24 -4.94 -9.17
C ASP A 18 33.74 -5.58 -7.86
N PHE A 19 33.02 -5.40 -6.77
CA PHE A 19 33.25 -6.09 -5.52
C PHE A 19 33.05 -7.62 -5.65
N SER A 20 32.04 -8.04 -6.39
CA SER A 20 31.76 -9.45 -6.71
C SER A 20 32.85 -10.09 -7.59
N LYS A 21 33.42 -9.35 -8.54
CA LYS A 21 34.48 -9.85 -9.45
C LYS A 21 35.85 -10.00 -8.78
N GLN A 22 36.14 -9.20 -7.73
CA GLN A 22 37.39 -9.26 -7.00
C GLN A 22 37.51 -10.44 -6.00
N HIS A 23 36.37 -11.03 -5.55
CA HIS A 23 36.37 -12.06 -4.53
C HIS A 23 35.79 -13.39 -5.02
N LYS A 24 36.64 -14.39 -5.21
CA LYS A 24 36.27 -15.76 -5.61
C LYS A 24 35.27 -16.46 -4.64
N THR A 25 35.12 -16.00 -3.41
CA THR A 25 34.14 -16.48 -2.41
C THR A 25 33.86 -15.36 -1.40
N LEU A 26 32.90 -14.49 -1.72
CA LEU A 26 32.46 -13.42 -0.83
C LEU A 26 31.82 -13.99 0.45
N LYS A 27 32.37 -13.68 1.61
CA LYS A 27 31.79 -14.05 2.91
C LYS A 27 30.82 -12.97 3.36
N VAL A 28 29.53 -13.28 3.31
CA VAL A 28 28.43 -12.37 3.64
C VAL A 28 27.84 -12.71 5.01
N ALA A 29 27.52 -11.70 5.82
CA ALA A 29 26.68 -11.82 6.99
C ALA A 29 25.46 -10.88 6.90
N LEU A 30 24.30 -11.38 7.28
CA LEU A 30 23.07 -10.59 7.42
C LEU A 30 22.81 -10.26 8.87
N VAL A 31 22.33 -9.06 9.16
CA VAL A 31 22.02 -8.62 10.52
C VAL A 31 20.64 -8.01 10.55
N CYS A 32 19.79 -8.35 11.51
CA CYS A 32 18.49 -7.69 11.68
C CYS A 32 18.14 -7.47 13.16
N ASP A 33 17.28 -6.52 13.43
CA ASP A 33 16.93 -6.13 14.79
C ASP A 33 16.36 -7.31 15.62
N TRP A 34 15.36 -8.00 15.07
CA TRP A 34 14.71 -9.21 15.61
C TRP A 34 13.93 -9.96 14.53
N LEU A 35 13.65 -11.24 14.77
CA LEU A 35 12.81 -12.12 13.94
C LEU A 35 11.71 -12.74 14.80
N THR A 36 10.69 -11.94 15.16
CA THR A 36 9.65 -12.35 16.11
C THR A 36 8.22 -12.13 15.60
N VAL A 37 8.07 -11.51 14.44
CA VAL A 37 6.79 -11.24 13.75
C VAL A 37 7.03 -11.32 12.25
N VAL A 38 5.97 -11.53 11.48
CA VAL A 38 5.98 -11.39 10.02
C VAL A 38 5.62 -9.94 9.67
N GLY A 39 6.47 -9.27 8.90
CA GLY A 39 6.27 -7.88 8.47
C GLY A 39 7.13 -7.49 7.28
N GLY A 40 7.04 -6.23 6.86
CA GLY A 40 7.78 -5.74 5.70
C GLY A 40 9.31 -5.78 5.85
N ALA A 41 9.80 -5.55 7.07
CA ALA A 41 11.25 -5.64 7.35
C ALA A 41 11.77 -7.07 7.20
N GLU A 42 11.03 -8.03 7.71
CA GLU A 42 11.36 -9.44 7.62
C GLU A 42 11.24 -9.95 6.18
N GLN A 43 10.33 -9.37 5.38
CA GLN A 43 10.23 -9.67 3.96
C GLN A 43 11.46 -9.18 3.19
N VAL A 44 11.93 -7.97 3.43
CA VAL A 44 13.20 -7.47 2.87
C VAL A 44 14.36 -8.41 3.20
N LEU A 45 14.50 -8.79 4.47
CA LEU A 45 15.55 -9.71 4.88
C LEU A 45 15.44 -11.07 4.18
N ARG A 46 14.23 -11.58 3.99
CA ARG A 46 13.98 -12.84 3.28
C ARG A 46 14.50 -12.77 1.84
N GLU A 47 14.17 -11.71 1.12
CA GLU A 47 14.59 -11.57 -0.28
C GLU A 47 16.11 -11.36 -0.37
N ILE A 48 16.73 -10.60 0.54
CA ILE A 48 18.20 -10.49 0.62
C ILE A 48 18.83 -11.85 0.95
N HIS A 49 18.26 -12.64 1.89
CA HIS A 49 18.78 -13.97 2.21
C HIS A 49 18.67 -14.95 1.02
N GLN A 50 17.68 -14.81 0.16
CA GLN A 50 17.60 -15.61 -1.08
C GLN A 50 18.74 -15.28 -2.08
N LEU A 51 19.25 -14.05 -2.08
CA LEU A 51 20.43 -13.69 -2.86
C LEU A 51 21.72 -14.26 -2.23
N PHE A 52 21.77 -14.39 -0.90
CA PHE A 52 22.88 -14.91 -0.14
C PHE A 52 22.48 -16.08 0.75
N PRO A 53 22.09 -17.26 0.20
CA PRO A 53 21.46 -18.34 0.97
C PRO A 53 22.39 -19.02 1.98
N LYS A 54 23.69 -18.84 1.86
CA LYS A 54 24.70 -19.36 2.79
C LYS A 54 25.11 -18.35 3.87
N ALA A 55 24.60 -17.11 3.80
CA ALA A 55 24.94 -16.07 4.76
C ALA A 55 24.25 -16.34 6.11
N PRO A 56 24.98 -16.38 7.24
CA PRO A 56 24.36 -16.44 8.55
C PRO A 56 23.60 -15.16 8.85
N ILE A 57 22.48 -15.31 9.58
CA ILE A 57 21.62 -14.20 10.00
C ILE A 57 21.84 -13.96 11.51
N TYR A 58 22.40 -12.81 11.85
CA TYR A 58 22.57 -12.38 13.24
C TYR A 58 21.37 -11.55 13.69
N THR A 59 20.77 -11.91 14.82
CA THR A 59 19.59 -11.19 15.34
C THR A 59 19.53 -11.26 16.85
N SER A 60 18.85 -10.28 17.48
CA SER A 60 18.73 -10.24 18.95
C SER A 60 17.76 -11.28 19.50
N GLN A 61 16.66 -11.53 18.78
CA GLN A 61 15.62 -12.50 19.16
C GLN A 61 15.06 -13.18 17.91
N TYR A 62 14.90 -14.51 17.97
CA TYR A 62 14.29 -15.32 16.91
C TYR A 62 13.20 -16.24 17.48
N ARG A 63 12.05 -16.30 16.80
CA ARG A 63 10.91 -17.16 17.14
C ARG A 63 10.46 -17.96 15.91
N PRO A 64 11.06 -19.13 15.62
CA PRO A 64 10.80 -19.90 14.39
C PRO A 64 9.33 -20.33 14.24
N ARG A 65 8.57 -20.46 15.35
CA ARG A 65 7.13 -20.76 15.31
C ARG A 65 6.27 -19.58 14.82
N LYS A 66 6.80 -18.35 14.85
CA LYS A 66 6.10 -17.13 14.42
C LYS A 66 6.55 -16.64 13.06
N ILE A 67 7.75 -16.99 12.65
CA ILE A 67 8.31 -16.65 11.35
C ILE A 67 9.14 -17.85 10.87
N ASP A 68 8.53 -18.64 10.00
CA ASP A 68 9.08 -19.89 9.48
C ASP A 68 9.94 -19.71 8.21
N TRP A 69 9.96 -18.52 7.66
CA TRP A 69 10.69 -18.17 6.44
C TRP A 69 12.19 -18.47 6.48
N PHE A 70 12.76 -18.51 7.69
CA PHE A 70 14.17 -18.79 7.94
C PHE A 70 14.41 -20.18 8.57
N LYS A 71 13.43 -21.07 8.41
CA LYS A 71 13.57 -22.47 8.84
C LYS A 71 14.63 -23.15 7.96
N GLY A 72 15.71 -23.62 8.59
CA GLY A 72 16.86 -24.21 7.87
C GLY A 72 17.98 -23.21 7.54
N ALA A 73 17.80 -21.90 7.75
CA ALA A 73 18.88 -20.92 7.68
C ALA A 73 19.75 -20.94 8.95
N ASP A 74 21.02 -20.54 8.83
CA ASP A 74 21.93 -20.34 9.96
C ASP A 74 21.58 -19.04 10.71
N VAL A 75 20.60 -19.12 11.62
CA VAL A 75 20.15 -17.96 12.43
C VAL A 75 20.88 -17.96 13.77
N ARG A 76 21.72 -16.98 13.99
CA ARG A 76 22.57 -16.81 15.17
C ARG A 76 21.99 -15.75 16.09
N THR A 77 21.71 -16.15 17.34
CA THR A 77 21.20 -15.28 18.40
C THR A 77 22.13 -15.27 19.60
N GLY A 78 22.03 -14.22 20.41
CA GLY A 78 22.72 -14.17 21.70
C GLY A 78 21.81 -14.50 22.90
N TRP A 79 22.30 -14.20 24.09
CA TRP A 79 21.57 -14.38 25.36
C TRP A 79 20.22 -13.62 25.41
N LEU A 80 20.04 -12.52 24.64
CA LEU A 80 18.79 -11.80 24.55
C LEU A 80 17.63 -12.65 24.00
N ASN A 81 17.93 -13.74 23.31
CA ASN A 81 16.92 -14.65 22.79
C ASN A 81 16.14 -15.39 23.89
N ILE A 82 16.69 -15.52 25.11
CA ILE A 82 16.02 -16.15 26.27
C ILE A 82 14.84 -15.26 26.73
N LEU A 83 14.94 -13.95 26.55
CA LEU A 83 13.96 -12.98 27.05
C LEU A 83 12.61 -13.10 26.29
N PRO A 84 11.48 -12.89 26.99
CA PRO A 84 10.18 -12.86 26.37
C PRO A 84 10.07 -11.74 25.29
N VAL A 85 9.33 -11.97 24.21
CA VAL A 85 9.23 -11.04 23.07
C VAL A 85 8.72 -9.65 23.47
N PHE A 86 7.82 -9.58 24.46
CA PHE A 86 7.28 -8.29 24.90
C PHE A 86 8.35 -7.38 25.51
N THR A 87 9.46 -7.92 26.02
CA THR A 87 10.57 -7.15 26.62
C THR A 87 11.34 -6.32 25.60
N ARG A 88 11.23 -6.62 24.30
CA ARG A 88 11.97 -5.95 23.21
C ARG A 88 11.88 -4.41 23.24
N ARG A 89 10.78 -3.88 23.80
CA ARG A 89 10.58 -2.44 23.94
C ARG A 89 11.45 -1.81 25.05
N PHE A 90 11.84 -2.61 26.04
CA PHE A 90 12.58 -2.16 27.23
C PHE A 90 14.09 -2.38 27.11
N ILE A 91 14.50 -3.33 26.28
CA ILE A 91 15.88 -3.80 26.23
C ILE A 91 16.72 -3.12 25.13
N ALA A 92 16.30 -1.96 24.62
CA ALA A 92 17.07 -1.26 23.58
C ALA A 92 18.54 -1.03 23.96
N PRO A 93 18.93 -0.58 25.17
CA PRO A 93 20.33 -0.43 25.54
C PRO A 93 21.11 -1.77 25.54
N LEU A 94 20.46 -2.85 25.96
CA LEU A 94 21.06 -4.21 25.96
C LEU A 94 21.25 -4.71 24.54
N ARG A 95 20.27 -4.46 23.66
CA ARG A 95 20.32 -4.83 22.25
C ARG A 95 21.38 -4.04 21.50
N GLN A 96 21.52 -2.73 21.75
CA GLN A 96 22.61 -1.92 21.22
C GLN A 96 23.97 -2.47 21.64
N ASN A 97 24.11 -2.84 22.93
CA ASN A 97 25.33 -3.44 23.44
C ASN A 97 25.63 -4.81 22.78
N TYR A 98 24.60 -5.63 22.58
CA TYR A 98 24.72 -6.91 21.87
C TYR A 98 25.28 -6.71 20.45
N PHE A 99 24.66 -5.86 19.63
CA PHE A 99 25.11 -5.62 18.26
C PHE A 99 26.49 -4.94 18.20
N LYS A 100 26.80 -4.05 19.13
CA LYS A 100 28.11 -3.38 19.20
C LYS A 100 29.25 -4.36 19.41
N HIS A 101 29.01 -5.50 20.08
CA HIS A 101 30.03 -6.47 20.44
C HIS A 101 29.97 -7.76 19.60
N LEU A 102 29.14 -7.81 18.55
CA LEU A 102 29.19 -8.89 17.58
C LEU A 102 30.54 -8.84 16.82
N ASP A 103 31.23 -9.98 16.80
CA ASP A 103 32.42 -10.14 15.98
C ASP A 103 32.03 -10.53 14.55
N LEU A 104 32.11 -9.57 13.65
CA LEU A 104 31.86 -9.73 12.22
C LEU A 104 33.15 -9.61 11.39
N SER A 105 34.31 -9.71 12.02
CA SER A 105 35.61 -9.53 11.36
C SER A 105 35.95 -10.56 10.28
N ALA A 106 35.24 -11.70 10.29
CA ALA A 106 35.43 -12.77 9.31
C ALA A 106 34.66 -12.54 7.98
N TYR A 107 33.86 -11.48 7.89
CA TYR A 107 32.99 -11.22 6.74
C TYR A 107 33.50 -10.04 5.89
N ASP A 108 33.47 -10.23 4.59
CA ASP A 108 33.83 -9.21 3.58
C ASP A 108 32.67 -8.23 3.38
N LEU A 109 31.43 -8.71 3.51
CA LEU A 109 30.21 -7.93 3.36
C LEU A 109 29.26 -8.19 4.53
N VAL A 110 28.80 -7.10 5.15
CA VAL A 110 27.77 -7.13 6.19
C VAL A 110 26.57 -6.31 5.70
N ILE A 111 25.38 -6.92 5.65
CA ILE A 111 24.15 -6.23 5.29
C ILE A 111 23.26 -6.19 6.53
N SER A 112 23.01 -5.00 7.07
CA SER A 112 22.08 -4.83 8.19
C SER A 112 20.72 -4.32 7.68
N VAL A 113 19.64 -5.06 8.01
CA VAL A 113 18.24 -4.65 7.78
C VAL A 113 17.70 -4.09 9.10
N SER A 114 17.60 -2.77 9.18
CA SER A 114 17.43 -2.10 10.48
C SER A 114 16.38 -0.98 10.45
N GLY A 115 15.48 -1.03 11.41
CA GLY A 115 14.66 0.12 11.82
C GLY A 115 15.10 0.71 13.17
N CYS A 116 16.06 0.04 13.87
CA CYS A 116 16.49 0.39 15.23
C CYS A 116 17.98 0.19 15.45
N ASP A 117 18.39 -1.02 15.89
CA ASP A 117 19.67 -1.23 16.55
C ASP A 117 20.66 -2.10 15.76
N ALA A 118 20.23 -2.84 14.72
CA ALA A 118 21.14 -3.70 13.93
C ALA A 118 22.30 -2.91 13.27
N LYS A 119 22.11 -1.62 12.98
CA LYS A 119 23.17 -0.71 12.50
C LYS A 119 24.32 -0.47 13.49
N PHE A 120 24.17 -0.92 14.77
CA PHE A 120 25.23 -0.80 15.79
C PHE A 120 26.39 -1.78 15.58
N VAL A 121 26.32 -2.71 14.64
CA VAL A 121 27.41 -3.62 14.34
C VAL A 121 28.66 -2.89 13.87
N LYS A 122 29.81 -3.52 14.05
CA LYS A 122 31.11 -3.03 13.62
C LYS A 122 31.74 -4.04 12.67
N THR A 123 32.23 -3.56 11.56
CA THR A 123 33.13 -4.28 10.65
C THR A 123 34.58 -3.85 10.90
N LYS A 124 35.55 -4.71 10.68
CA LYS A 124 36.98 -4.35 10.74
C LYS A 124 37.55 -4.00 9.38
N GLN A 125 37.33 -4.87 8.40
CA GLN A 125 37.80 -4.73 7.03
C GLN A 125 36.71 -4.91 5.98
N GLY A 126 35.57 -5.48 6.38
CA GLY A 126 34.42 -5.71 5.51
C GLY A 126 33.57 -4.45 5.32
N THR A 127 32.91 -4.37 4.19
CA THR A 127 31.96 -3.28 3.87
C THR A 127 30.61 -3.51 4.57
N HIS A 128 30.05 -2.45 5.15
CA HIS A 128 28.75 -2.47 5.82
C HIS A 128 27.70 -1.69 5.05
N PHE A 129 26.73 -2.38 4.47
CA PHE A 129 25.51 -1.80 3.91
C PHE A 129 24.38 -1.83 4.95
N CYS A 130 23.72 -0.70 5.16
CA CYS A 130 22.55 -0.62 6.02
C CYS A 130 21.29 -0.37 5.19
N TYR A 131 20.45 -1.39 5.03
CA TYR A 131 19.09 -1.22 4.55
C TYR A 131 18.25 -0.66 5.71
N CYS A 132 18.15 0.66 5.76
CA CYS A 132 17.53 1.41 6.83
C CYS A 132 16.08 1.75 6.47
N HIS A 133 15.12 1.17 7.19
CA HIS A 133 13.71 1.47 6.93
C HIS A 133 13.36 2.93 7.19
N VAL A 134 13.85 3.49 8.27
CA VAL A 134 13.84 4.91 8.66
C VAL A 134 14.79 5.10 9.83
N PRO A 135 15.25 6.31 10.11
CA PRO A 135 15.87 6.64 11.41
C PRO A 135 14.96 6.23 12.57
N THR A 136 15.56 5.74 13.63
CA THR A 136 14.85 5.21 14.81
C THR A 136 13.69 6.11 15.22
N GLN A 137 12.45 5.75 14.88
CA GLN A 137 11.28 6.62 14.94
C GLN A 137 11.00 7.18 16.34
N TYR A 138 11.21 6.41 17.39
CA TYR A 138 11.02 6.85 18.75
C TYR A 138 12.09 7.85 19.20
N TYR A 139 13.23 7.99 18.52
CA TYR A 139 14.21 9.04 18.79
C TYR A 139 14.02 10.28 17.90
N TRP A 140 13.49 10.13 16.67
CA TRP A 140 13.48 11.14 15.62
C TRP A 140 12.08 11.49 15.13
N GLY A 141 11.59 10.85 14.12
CA GLY A 141 10.38 11.24 13.40
C GLY A 141 9.10 11.31 14.26
N LYS A 142 8.89 10.32 15.15
CA LYS A 142 7.68 10.22 16.00
C LYS A 142 7.94 10.48 17.48
N THR A 143 8.99 11.22 17.80
CA THR A 143 9.39 11.49 19.19
C THR A 143 8.27 12.09 20.06
N LYS A 144 7.48 13.04 19.49
CA LYS A 144 6.37 13.69 20.22
C LYS A 144 5.28 12.70 20.62
N GLU A 145 4.95 11.75 19.74
CA GLU A 145 3.96 10.70 19.97
C GLU A 145 4.44 9.76 21.09
N TYR A 146 5.70 9.30 21.00
CA TYR A 146 6.30 8.44 22.04
C TYR A 146 6.53 9.17 23.37
N GLN A 147 6.75 10.48 23.37
CA GLN A 147 6.77 11.26 24.61
C GLN A 147 5.39 11.36 25.26
N LYS A 148 4.33 11.37 24.48
CA LYS A 148 2.95 11.37 24.96
C LYS A 148 2.50 9.99 25.40
N ASP A 149 2.81 8.97 24.58
CA ASP A 149 2.47 7.57 24.86
C ASP A 149 3.61 6.62 24.44
N PRO A 150 4.52 6.27 25.37
CA PRO A 150 5.57 5.29 25.11
C PRO A 150 5.05 3.86 24.91
N GLY A 151 3.76 3.59 25.12
CA GLY A 151 3.13 2.29 24.89
C GLY A 151 3.26 1.29 26.05
N PHE A 152 3.42 1.76 27.29
CA PHE A 152 3.56 0.95 28.50
C PHE A 152 2.30 0.98 29.40
N GLY A 153 1.17 1.46 28.88
CA GLY A 153 -0.07 1.57 29.62
C GLY A 153 0.06 2.44 30.87
N TRP A 154 -0.38 1.93 32.02
CA TRP A 154 -0.31 2.69 33.29
C TRP A 154 1.13 3.04 33.74
N LEU A 155 2.14 2.23 33.34
CA LEU A 155 3.55 2.53 33.62
C LEU A 155 4.07 3.78 32.91
N ASN A 156 3.32 4.34 31.96
CA ASN A 156 3.70 5.55 31.26
C ASN A 156 3.99 6.74 32.19
N ILE A 157 3.38 6.78 33.38
CA ILE A 157 3.62 7.82 34.39
C ILE A 157 5.13 7.86 34.76
N PHE A 158 5.76 6.70 34.90
CA PHE A 158 7.19 6.59 35.25
C PHE A 158 8.09 6.62 34.00
N VAL A 159 7.65 6.00 32.91
CA VAL A 159 8.46 5.88 31.70
C VAL A 159 8.63 7.20 30.98
N ARG A 160 7.61 8.07 30.93
CA ARG A 160 7.66 9.37 30.24
C ARG A 160 8.78 10.29 30.71
N PRO A 161 8.94 10.57 32.04
CA PRO A 161 10.00 11.46 32.50
C PRO A 161 11.39 10.84 32.26
N ILE A 162 11.55 9.55 32.49
CA ILE A 162 12.81 8.82 32.23
C ILE A 162 13.17 8.87 30.75
N TYR A 163 12.21 8.61 29.88
CA TYR A 163 12.42 8.67 28.43
C TYR A 163 12.85 10.06 27.97
N ARG A 164 12.19 11.14 28.48
CA ARG A 164 12.56 12.53 28.16
C ARG A 164 13.97 12.87 28.60
N LEU A 165 14.36 12.44 29.80
CA LEU A 165 15.70 12.66 30.35
C LEU A 165 16.79 11.93 29.54
N LEU A 166 16.51 10.69 29.13
CA LEU A 166 17.48 9.87 28.42
C LEU A 166 17.54 10.17 26.90
N LEU A 167 16.54 10.82 26.34
CA LEU A 167 16.41 11.02 24.90
C LEU A 167 17.63 11.69 24.25
N PRO A 168 18.25 12.75 24.81
CA PRO A 168 19.45 13.35 24.21
C PRO A 168 20.61 12.34 24.11
N LYS A 169 20.85 11.57 25.17
CA LYS A 169 21.89 10.55 25.21
C LYS A 169 21.61 9.37 24.25
N LEU A 170 20.33 9.00 24.12
CA LEU A 170 19.92 7.95 23.16
C LEU A 170 20.09 8.42 21.72
N ARG A 171 19.78 9.67 21.42
CA ARG A 171 20.02 10.29 20.10
C ARG A 171 21.50 10.34 19.76
N GLN A 172 22.36 10.74 20.70
CA GLN A 172 23.80 10.75 20.48
C GLN A 172 24.33 9.37 20.14
N LYS A 173 23.95 8.33 20.92
CA LYS A 173 24.32 6.95 20.63
C LYS A 173 23.80 6.45 19.27
N ASP A 174 22.60 6.86 18.89
CA ASP A 174 22.00 6.49 17.61
C ASP A 174 22.76 7.15 16.44
N LEU A 175 23.21 8.40 16.59
CA LEU A 175 24.08 9.08 15.62
C LEU A 175 25.46 8.43 15.52
N GLU A 176 26.07 8.06 16.64
CA GLU A 176 27.33 7.32 16.65
C GLU A 176 27.20 5.96 15.92
N ALA A 177 26.05 5.29 16.05
CA ALA A 177 25.79 4.07 15.32
C ALA A 177 25.50 4.35 13.83
N ALA A 178 24.81 5.44 13.53
CA ALA A 178 24.50 5.83 12.16
C ALA A 178 25.73 6.23 11.33
N SER A 179 26.88 6.54 11.97
CA SER A 179 28.15 6.79 11.26
C SER A 179 28.90 5.51 10.86
N ARG A 180 28.46 4.32 11.31
CA ARG A 180 29.19 3.07 11.09
C ARG A 180 28.98 2.41 9.74
N PRO A 181 27.73 2.35 9.19
CA PRO A 181 27.55 1.82 7.84
C PRO A 181 28.33 2.64 6.81
N ASP A 182 28.98 1.97 5.89
CA ASP A 182 29.65 2.62 4.76
C ASP A 182 28.60 3.18 3.80
N TYR A 183 27.54 2.42 3.55
CA TYR A 183 26.46 2.78 2.62
C TYR A 183 25.09 2.62 3.27
N TYR A 184 24.19 3.53 2.91
CA TYR A 184 22.77 3.47 3.28
C TYR A 184 21.92 3.17 2.06
N ILE A 185 21.04 2.21 2.21
CA ILE A 185 19.92 1.91 1.31
C ILE A 185 18.64 2.13 2.11
N THR A 186 17.58 2.62 1.48
CA THR A 186 16.32 2.88 2.18
C THR A 186 15.09 2.58 1.33
N ILE A 187 13.92 2.55 1.97
CA ILE A 187 12.67 2.00 1.43
C ILE A 187 11.85 3.00 0.61
N SER A 188 12.19 4.31 0.60
CA SER A 188 11.37 5.35 -0.03
C SER A 188 12.11 6.67 -0.08
N SER A 189 11.65 7.58 -0.95
CA SER A 189 12.13 8.96 -0.98
C SER A 189 11.89 9.71 0.34
N TYR A 190 10.77 9.40 1.02
CA TYR A 190 10.52 9.93 2.36
C TYR A 190 11.57 9.45 3.38
N ALA A 191 11.85 8.16 3.41
CA ALA A 191 12.85 7.61 4.33
C ALA A 191 14.27 8.13 4.01
N LYS A 192 14.61 8.35 2.72
CA LYS A 192 15.84 9.02 2.29
C LYS A 192 15.94 10.41 2.92
N SER A 193 14.92 11.24 2.78
CA SER A 193 14.91 12.59 3.36
C SER A 193 15.03 12.61 4.89
N GLU A 194 14.47 11.61 5.58
CA GLU A 194 14.60 11.48 7.04
C GLU A 194 16.02 11.04 7.45
N ILE A 195 16.69 10.16 6.67
CA ILE A 195 18.10 9.78 6.89
C ILE A 195 19.03 10.98 6.67
N GLU A 196 18.87 11.72 5.59
CA GLU A 196 19.64 12.94 5.31
C GLU A 196 19.44 13.99 6.42
N LYS A 197 18.20 14.17 6.85
CA LYS A 197 17.83 15.15 7.88
C LYS A 197 18.42 14.83 9.25
N TYR A 198 18.29 13.58 9.71
CA TYR A 198 18.66 13.21 11.09
C TYR A 198 20.04 12.60 11.22
N TYR A 199 20.46 11.77 10.26
CA TYR A 199 21.76 11.10 10.30
C TYR A 199 22.85 11.85 9.52
N LYS A 200 22.45 12.82 8.68
CA LYS A 200 23.38 13.55 7.79
C LYS A 200 24.18 12.60 6.88
N ARG A 201 23.51 11.56 6.39
CA ARG A 201 24.05 10.55 5.51
C ARG A 201 23.24 10.53 4.22
N GLU A 202 23.94 10.35 3.10
CA GLU A 202 23.31 10.00 1.83
C GLU A 202 22.75 8.59 1.89
N ALA A 203 21.66 8.35 1.17
CA ALA A 203 21.02 7.04 1.07
C ALA A 203 20.47 6.83 -0.34
N GLU A 204 20.58 5.61 -0.85
CA GLU A 204 19.89 5.20 -2.07
C GLU A 204 18.52 4.60 -1.78
N VAL A 205 17.58 4.80 -2.70
CA VAL A 205 16.24 4.25 -2.59
C VAL A 205 16.17 2.95 -3.37
N ILE A 206 16.01 1.84 -2.66
CA ILE A 206 15.59 0.56 -3.21
C ILE A 206 14.28 0.22 -2.53
N PHE A 207 13.18 0.27 -3.27
CA PHE A 207 11.85 0.03 -2.74
C PHE A 207 11.73 -1.39 -2.16
N PRO A 208 10.99 -1.58 -1.05
CA PRO A 208 10.84 -2.90 -0.46
C PRO A 208 10.08 -3.84 -1.41
N PRO A 209 10.39 -5.14 -1.40
CA PRO A 209 9.75 -6.10 -2.30
C PRO A 209 8.27 -6.26 -1.94
N VAL A 210 7.39 -6.08 -2.92
CA VAL A 210 5.96 -6.36 -2.81
C VAL A 210 5.61 -7.50 -3.75
N ASN A 211 4.86 -8.47 -3.27
CA ASN A 211 4.43 -9.61 -4.10
C ASN A 211 3.22 -9.19 -4.94
N ILE A 212 3.50 -8.38 -5.98
CA ILE A 212 2.46 -7.81 -6.85
C ILE A 212 1.81 -8.88 -7.74
N GLU A 213 2.55 -9.93 -8.10
CA GLU A 213 2.09 -10.98 -8.99
C GLU A 213 0.83 -11.68 -8.44
N LYS A 214 0.74 -11.79 -7.11
CA LYS A 214 -0.44 -12.35 -6.45
C LYS A 214 -1.71 -11.52 -6.62
N PHE A 215 -1.60 -10.24 -6.94
CA PHE A 215 -2.72 -9.30 -7.03
C PHE A 215 -3.06 -8.92 -8.48
N SER A 216 -2.14 -9.10 -9.44
CA SER A 216 -2.35 -8.70 -10.84
C SER A 216 -3.53 -9.41 -11.52
N GLU A 217 -3.84 -10.65 -11.14
CA GLU A 217 -5.04 -11.37 -11.63
C GLU A 217 -6.36 -10.66 -11.28
N VAL A 218 -6.38 -9.93 -10.14
CA VAL A 218 -7.53 -9.12 -9.72
C VAL A 218 -7.69 -7.91 -10.64
N ALA A 219 -6.59 -7.28 -11.06
CA ALA A 219 -6.62 -6.17 -12.00
C ALA A 219 -7.15 -6.60 -13.36
N GLN A 220 -6.72 -7.76 -13.87
CA GLN A 220 -7.23 -8.33 -15.13
C GLN A 220 -8.74 -8.61 -15.05
N TYR A 221 -9.20 -9.20 -13.95
CA TYR A 221 -10.62 -9.41 -13.70
C TYR A 221 -11.41 -8.11 -13.71
N LYS A 222 -10.96 -7.09 -12.97
CA LYS A 222 -11.62 -5.77 -12.90
C LYS A 222 -11.67 -5.08 -14.27
N ASP A 223 -10.57 -5.10 -15.00
CA ASP A 223 -10.45 -4.48 -16.33
C ASP A 223 -11.42 -5.13 -17.32
N THR A 224 -11.48 -6.46 -17.35
CA THR A 224 -12.41 -7.23 -18.19
C THR A 224 -13.87 -6.86 -17.88
N ILE A 225 -14.25 -6.80 -16.61
CA ILE A 225 -15.61 -6.47 -16.22
C ILE A 225 -15.95 -5.02 -16.53
N GLN A 226 -15.03 -4.08 -16.28
CA GLN A 226 -15.24 -2.67 -16.62
C GLN A 226 -15.45 -2.47 -18.13
N GLY A 227 -14.65 -3.15 -18.97
CA GLY A 227 -14.82 -3.16 -20.42
C GLY A 227 -16.20 -3.70 -20.84
N ASN A 228 -16.64 -4.82 -20.27
CA ASN A 228 -17.95 -5.39 -20.54
C ASN A 228 -19.09 -4.45 -20.12
N CYS A 229 -18.96 -3.77 -18.97
CA CYS A 229 -19.95 -2.77 -18.53
C CYS A 229 -20.06 -1.60 -19.52
N GLN A 230 -18.95 -1.08 -20.02
CA GLN A 230 -18.92 -0.01 -21.02
C GLN A 230 -19.60 -0.42 -22.33
N ILE A 231 -19.32 -1.62 -22.81
CA ILE A 231 -19.96 -2.17 -24.03
C ILE A 231 -21.48 -2.25 -23.86
N ILE A 232 -21.96 -2.76 -22.74
CA ILE A 232 -23.40 -2.89 -22.46
C ILE A 232 -24.08 -1.51 -22.36
N GLN A 233 -23.46 -0.55 -21.67
CA GLN A 233 -23.98 0.82 -21.56
C GLN A 233 -24.06 1.49 -22.93
N LYS A 234 -23.04 1.35 -23.77
CA LYS A 234 -23.01 1.89 -25.14
C LYS A 234 -24.20 1.39 -25.93
N HIS A 235 -24.44 0.08 -25.99
CA HIS A 235 -25.55 -0.51 -26.71
C HIS A 235 -26.92 -0.07 -26.15
N GLN A 236 -27.06 0.06 -24.83
CA GLN A 236 -28.29 0.58 -24.23
C GLN A 236 -28.58 2.01 -24.63
N ASN A 237 -27.54 2.85 -24.73
CA ASN A 237 -27.67 4.26 -25.14
C ASN A 237 -27.98 4.38 -26.63
N GLU A 238 -27.33 3.61 -27.50
CA GLU A 238 -27.64 3.55 -28.93
C GLU A 238 -29.10 3.14 -29.15
N LYS A 239 -29.60 2.16 -28.43
CA LYS A 239 -30.99 1.73 -28.51
C LYS A 239 -31.96 2.79 -28.06
N LYS A 240 -31.71 3.50 -26.94
CA LYS A 240 -32.52 4.63 -26.50
C LYS A 240 -32.58 5.73 -27.55
N GLN A 241 -31.46 6.00 -28.23
CA GLN A 241 -31.45 6.99 -29.34
C GLN A 241 -32.30 6.56 -30.54
N ILE A 242 -32.23 5.25 -30.91
CA ILE A 242 -33.07 4.70 -31.99
C ILE A 242 -34.55 4.76 -31.60
N GLU A 243 -34.92 4.42 -30.38
CA GLU A 243 -36.28 4.50 -29.86
C GLU A 243 -36.79 5.95 -29.84
N GLN A 244 -35.95 6.91 -29.43
CA GLN A 244 -36.28 8.33 -29.45
C GLN A 244 -36.48 8.87 -30.90
N LYS A 245 -35.61 8.46 -31.85
CA LYS A 245 -35.79 8.79 -33.26
C LYS A 245 -37.09 8.23 -33.81
N LYS A 246 -37.39 6.96 -33.60
CA LYS A 246 -38.65 6.32 -34.00
C LYS A 246 -39.86 7.01 -33.39
N TYR A 247 -39.78 7.38 -32.10
CA TYR A 247 -40.87 8.14 -31.44
C TYR A 247 -41.07 9.52 -32.05
N GLN A 248 -40.01 10.26 -32.41
CA GLN A 248 -40.11 11.56 -33.06
C GLN A 248 -40.68 11.45 -34.50
N GLU A 249 -40.24 10.43 -35.25
CA GLU A 249 -40.78 10.15 -36.61
C GLU A 249 -42.27 9.80 -36.54
N THR A 250 -42.68 9.01 -35.56
CA THR A 250 -44.10 8.63 -35.34
C THR A 250 -44.93 9.84 -34.92
N LYS A 251 -44.37 10.76 -34.12
CA LYS A 251 -45.03 11.99 -33.68
C LYS A 251 -45.22 12.97 -34.81
N ASN A 252 -44.28 13.03 -35.76
CA ASN A 252 -44.35 13.90 -36.93
C ASN A 252 -45.33 13.37 -38.00
N ASN A 253 -45.57 12.05 -38.04
CA ASN A 253 -46.51 11.42 -38.98
C ASN A 253 -47.97 11.32 -38.44
N LYS A 254 -48.41 12.27 -37.64
CA LYS A 254 -49.65 12.28 -36.87
C LYS A 254 -50.96 12.30 -37.64
N ASN A 255 -51.04 11.87 -38.90
CA ASN A 255 -52.29 11.83 -39.65
C ASN A 255 -52.88 10.45 -39.99
N GLN A 256 -52.42 9.36 -39.44
CA GLN A 256 -53.09 8.04 -39.50
C GLN A 256 -52.31 6.99 -38.72
N ILE A 257 -52.61 6.78 -37.46
CA ILE A 257 -52.21 5.52 -36.80
C ILE A 257 -53.28 5.10 -35.82
N ASP A 258 -53.84 3.93 -36.08
CA ASP A 258 -54.83 3.17 -35.34
C ASP A 258 -54.29 2.82 -33.93
N LYS A 259 -55.16 2.86 -32.91
CA LYS A 259 -54.89 2.52 -31.52
C LYS A 259 -54.31 1.11 -31.28
N LYS A 260 -54.46 0.23 -32.31
CA LYS A 260 -53.95 -1.17 -32.31
C LYS A 260 -52.45 -1.28 -32.48
N ALA A 261 -51.78 -0.29 -33.06
CA ALA A 261 -50.30 -0.27 -33.16
C ALA A 261 -49.60 0.08 -31.84
N TYR A 262 -50.29 0.70 -30.90
CA TYR A 262 -49.68 1.08 -29.60
C TYR A 262 -49.51 -0.10 -28.63
N GLU A 263 -50.28 -1.16 -28.79
CA GLU A 263 -50.17 -2.38 -27.91
C GLU A 263 -49.09 -3.35 -28.38
N THR A 264 -48.65 -3.31 -29.62
CA THR A 264 -47.62 -4.18 -30.18
C THR A 264 -46.19 -3.74 -29.84
N ILE A 265 -45.99 -2.57 -29.20
CA ILE A 265 -44.69 -2.04 -28.78
C ILE A 265 -44.35 -2.35 -27.29
N LYS A 266 -45.16 -3.15 -26.60
CA LYS A 266 -44.72 -3.82 -25.39
C LYS A 266 -43.81 -5.00 -25.75
N ILE A 267 -42.68 -4.68 -26.38
CA ILE A 267 -41.61 -5.65 -26.54
C ILE A 267 -41.17 -6.04 -25.11
N ASP A 268 -41.33 -7.31 -24.80
CA ASP A 268 -40.98 -7.85 -23.49
C ASP A 268 -39.52 -7.50 -23.17
N LYS A 269 -39.29 -6.75 -22.10
CA LYS A 269 -37.96 -6.34 -21.65
C LYS A 269 -37.00 -7.52 -21.56
N LYS A 270 -37.51 -8.71 -21.34
CA LYS A 270 -36.75 -9.97 -21.25
C LYS A 270 -36.24 -10.41 -22.63
N GLN A 271 -37.08 -10.38 -23.69
CA GLN A 271 -36.65 -10.74 -25.04
C GLN A 271 -35.61 -9.76 -25.62
N ILE A 272 -35.72 -8.47 -25.29
CA ILE A 272 -34.74 -7.47 -25.67
C ILE A 272 -33.39 -7.74 -24.99
N LYS A 273 -33.43 -8.13 -23.73
CA LYS A 273 -32.24 -8.45 -22.91
C LYS A 273 -31.51 -9.68 -23.48
N GLU A 274 -32.26 -10.74 -23.80
CA GLU A 274 -31.74 -11.96 -24.39
C GLU A 274 -31.16 -11.77 -25.81
N SER A 275 -31.81 -10.98 -26.66
CA SER A 275 -31.32 -10.65 -27.99
C SER A 275 -30.03 -9.82 -27.95
N LEU A 276 -29.93 -8.84 -27.02
CA LEU A 276 -28.76 -7.99 -26.89
C LEU A 276 -27.50 -8.79 -26.49
N TYR A 277 -27.69 -9.82 -25.67
CA TYR A 277 -26.59 -10.66 -25.20
C TYR A 277 -26.13 -11.67 -26.25
N HIS A 278 -27.05 -12.13 -27.10
CA HIS A 278 -26.71 -13.01 -28.22
C HIS A 278 -25.88 -12.25 -29.30
N ASP A 279 -26.22 -10.99 -29.54
CA ASP A 279 -25.54 -10.16 -30.57
C ASP A 279 -24.12 -9.76 -30.16
N ILE A 280 -23.80 -9.75 -28.84
CA ILE A 280 -22.48 -9.33 -28.29
C ILE A 280 -21.60 -10.56 -28.02
N ASN A 281 -22.08 -11.78 -28.22
CA ASN A 281 -21.37 -13.05 -27.93
C ASN A 281 -20.90 -13.16 -26.46
N ILE A 282 -21.64 -12.57 -25.52
CA ILE A 282 -21.39 -12.63 -24.08
C ILE A 282 -22.22 -13.75 -23.49
N GLU A 283 -21.58 -14.71 -22.81
CA GLU A 283 -22.28 -15.80 -22.13
C GLU A 283 -23.19 -15.27 -21.00
N SER A 284 -24.33 -15.89 -20.79
CA SER A 284 -25.32 -15.50 -19.76
C SER A 284 -24.72 -15.45 -18.33
N SER A 285 -23.73 -16.29 -18.05
CA SER A 285 -22.94 -16.29 -16.80
C SER A 285 -22.09 -15.02 -16.63
N GLN A 286 -21.60 -14.44 -17.73
CA GLN A 286 -20.83 -13.19 -17.71
C GLN A 286 -21.74 -11.98 -17.51
N VAL A 287 -22.98 -12.05 -17.97
CA VAL A 287 -23.98 -11.00 -17.80
C VAL A 287 -24.43 -10.87 -16.36
N GLU A 288 -24.71 -12.00 -15.71
CA GLU A 288 -25.05 -12.02 -14.28
C GLU A 288 -23.89 -11.46 -13.45
N ASN A 289 -22.65 -11.76 -13.84
CA ASN A 289 -21.45 -11.17 -13.24
C ASN A 289 -21.36 -9.67 -13.46
N VAL A 290 -21.72 -9.12 -14.63
CA VAL A 290 -21.70 -7.69 -14.95
C VAL A 290 -22.80 -6.94 -14.19
N GLU A 291 -24.02 -7.48 -14.12
CA GLU A 291 -25.10 -6.86 -13.33
C GLU A 291 -24.80 -6.88 -11.83
N ASN A 292 -24.18 -7.96 -11.34
CA ASN A 292 -23.71 -8.03 -9.96
C ASN A 292 -22.51 -7.10 -9.72
N PHE A 293 -21.61 -6.93 -10.69
CA PHE A 293 -20.47 -6.03 -10.60
C PHE A 293 -20.88 -4.56 -10.48
N ALA A 294 -21.83 -4.10 -11.29
CA ALA A 294 -22.38 -2.74 -11.19
C ALA A 294 -23.06 -2.46 -9.84
N LYS A 295 -23.53 -3.51 -9.14
CA LYS A 295 -24.08 -3.43 -7.77
C LYS A 295 -23.02 -3.58 -6.67
N VAL A 296 -21.84 -4.11 -6.99
CA VAL A 296 -20.86 -4.64 -6.02
C VAL A 296 -19.69 -3.70 -5.79
N HIS A 297 -19.32 -2.84 -6.76
CA HIS A 297 -18.23 -1.84 -6.61
C HIS A 297 -18.70 -0.62 -5.83
N ASP A 298 -19.07 -0.82 -4.56
CA ASP A 298 -19.73 0.23 -3.81
C ASP A 298 -19.09 0.49 -2.42
N TYR A 299 -17.86 0.02 -2.20
CA TYR A 299 -17.21 0.26 -0.93
C TYR A 299 -15.73 0.63 -1.06
N PHE A 300 -15.28 1.46 -0.13
CA PHE A 300 -13.87 1.69 0.12
C PHE A 300 -13.30 0.59 1.01
N ILE A 301 -12.00 0.32 0.88
CA ILE A 301 -11.34 -0.73 1.65
C ILE A 301 -10.08 -0.22 2.36
N ASN A 302 -9.76 -0.79 3.51
CA ASN A 302 -8.42 -0.77 4.08
C ASN A 302 -8.15 -2.10 4.76
N PHE A 303 -6.97 -2.68 4.50
CA PHE A 303 -6.48 -3.86 5.20
C PHE A 303 -5.13 -3.53 5.84
N SER A 304 -5.15 -3.42 7.15
CA SER A 304 -3.95 -3.07 7.91
C SER A 304 -4.11 -3.37 9.39
N ARG A 305 -2.97 -3.38 10.09
CA ARG A 305 -2.98 -3.47 11.56
C ARG A 305 -3.67 -2.25 12.16
N GLN A 306 -4.63 -2.46 13.04
CA GLN A 306 -5.44 -1.42 13.68
C GLN A 306 -4.69 -0.75 14.85
N VAL A 307 -3.84 0.22 14.51
CA VAL A 307 -3.03 1.01 15.43
C VAL A 307 -3.28 2.51 15.23
N SER A 308 -3.04 3.32 16.25
CA SER A 308 -3.41 4.74 16.27
C SER A 308 -2.88 5.56 15.09
N TRP A 309 -1.65 5.29 14.64
CA TRP A 309 -1.03 6.05 13.54
C TRP A 309 -1.56 5.66 12.15
N LYS A 310 -2.31 4.56 12.03
CA LYS A 310 -3.00 4.22 10.78
C LYS A 310 -4.21 5.11 10.51
N ARG A 311 -4.69 5.84 11.52
CA ARG A 311 -5.76 6.83 11.42
C ARG A 311 -7.04 6.29 10.76
N LEU A 312 -7.38 5.03 11.02
CA LEU A 312 -8.60 4.41 10.53
C LEU A 312 -9.87 5.10 11.09
N ASP A 313 -9.73 5.80 12.22
CA ASP A 313 -10.76 6.68 12.76
C ASP A 313 -11.22 7.78 11.78
N LEU A 314 -10.28 8.30 10.96
CA LEU A 314 -10.61 9.29 9.92
C LEU A 314 -11.38 8.65 8.77
N ALA A 315 -10.98 7.45 8.33
CA ALA A 315 -11.68 6.72 7.27
C ALA A 315 -13.13 6.43 7.64
N ILE A 316 -13.38 5.90 8.84
CA ILE A 316 -14.74 5.65 9.35
C ILE A 316 -15.56 6.94 9.33
N LYS A 317 -15.07 8.01 9.96
CA LYS A 317 -15.81 9.27 10.09
C LYS A 317 -16.11 9.91 8.73
N ALA A 318 -15.14 9.89 7.80
CA ALA A 318 -15.33 10.46 6.47
C ALA A 318 -16.34 9.64 5.66
N CYS A 319 -16.28 8.32 5.70
CA CYS A 319 -17.24 7.45 5.00
C CYS A 319 -18.65 7.58 5.57
N ILE A 320 -18.81 7.69 6.89
CA ILE A 320 -20.13 7.96 7.50
C ILE A 320 -20.67 9.30 7.02
N LEU A 321 -19.87 10.37 7.02
CA LEU A 321 -20.31 11.70 6.61
C LEU A 321 -20.75 11.74 5.14
N GLU A 322 -20.04 11.03 4.26
CA GLU A 322 -20.34 10.95 2.83
C GLU A 322 -21.27 9.79 2.47
N LYS A 323 -21.85 9.08 3.45
CA LYS A 323 -22.72 7.90 3.25
C LYS A 323 -22.09 6.86 2.32
N GLN A 324 -20.80 6.64 2.47
CA GLN A 324 -20.04 5.65 1.70
C GLN A 324 -19.81 4.40 2.53
N LYS A 325 -19.87 3.23 1.88
CA LYS A 325 -19.52 1.97 2.53
C LYS A 325 -18.00 1.84 2.68
N LEU A 326 -17.57 1.27 3.80
CA LEU A 326 -16.15 1.01 4.11
C LEU A 326 -15.98 -0.37 4.73
N VAL A 327 -15.05 -1.14 4.19
CA VAL A 327 -14.61 -2.42 4.76
C VAL A 327 -13.21 -2.24 5.36
N LEU A 328 -13.09 -2.47 6.65
CA LEU A 328 -11.81 -2.48 7.38
C LEU A 328 -11.43 -3.91 7.74
N ILE A 329 -10.27 -4.37 7.29
CA ILE A 329 -9.76 -5.72 7.54
C ILE A 329 -8.52 -5.65 8.42
N GLY A 330 -8.52 -6.41 9.51
CA GLY A 330 -7.37 -6.50 10.41
C GLY A 330 -7.74 -6.41 11.88
N ASP A 331 -6.69 -6.40 12.72
CA ASP A 331 -6.80 -6.35 14.17
C ASP A 331 -5.71 -5.46 14.78
N GLY A 332 -5.87 -5.08 16.03
CA GLY A 332 -4.89 -4.30 16.78
C GLY A 332 -5.44 -3.58 18.00
N PRO A 333 -4.59 -2.80 18.68
CA PRO A 333 -4.97 -2.09 19.92
C PRO A 333 -6.15 -1.12 19.79
N GLU A 334 -6.39 -0.59 18.57
CA GLU A 334 -7.50 0.34 18.31
C GLU A 334 -8.82 -0.38 17.96
N HIS A 335 -8.82 -1.72 17.82
CA HIS A 335 -9.96 -2.48 17.32
C HIS A 335 -11.29 -2.15 18.03
N GLN A 336 -11.30 -2.21 19.35
CA GLN A 336 -12.49 -1.91 20.15
C GLN A 336 -12.98 -0.47 19.99
N LYS A 337 -12.06 0.46 19.80
CA LYS A 337 -12.41 1.87 19.56
C LYS A 337 -13.02 2.07 18.16
N LEU A 338 -12.51 1.38 17.16
CA LEU A 338 -13.05 1.43 15.79
C LEU A 338 -14.44 0.81 15.73
N ILE A 339 -14.67 -0.32 16.42
CA ILE A 339 -16.00 -0.93 16.56
C ILE A 339 -16.98 0.10 17.15
N ARG A 340 -16.67 0.72 18.29
CA ARG A 340 -17.55 1.73 18.91
C ARG A 340 -17.87 2.90 17.99
N LEU A 341 -16.93 3.30 17.11
CA LEU A 341 -17.17 4.36 16.12
C LEU A 341 -18.14 3.94 15.01
N SER A 342 -18.20 2.64 14.71
CA SER A 342 -19.02 2.08 13.62
C SER A 342 -20.41 1.57 14.08
N GLU A 343 -20.61 1.31 15.37
CA GLU A 343 -21.82 0.66 15.93
C GLU A 343 -23.15 1.31 15.50
N LYS A 344 -23.16 2.63 15.28
CA LYS A 344 -24.35 3.36 14.87
C LYS A 344 -24.59 3.36 13.35
N HIS A 345 -23.67 2.79 12.57
CA HIS A 345 -23.68 2.81 11.11
C HIS A 345 -23.28 1.44 10.53
N PRO A 346 -23.94 0.33 10.93
CA PRO A 346 -23.59 -1.02 10.49
C PRO A 346 -23.87 -1.25 9.00
N ASP A 347 -24.72 -0.43 8.40
CA ASP A 347 -25.04 -0.39 6.97
C ASP A 347 -23.90 0.22 6.13
N LEU A 348 -23.05 1.06 6.72
CA LEU A 348 -21.94 1.72 6.05
C LEU A 348 -20.57 1.13 6.40
N ILE A 349 -20.35 0.71 7.64
CA ILE A 349 -19.02 0.32 8.12
C ILE A 349 -18.99 -1.15 8.53
N THR A 350 -18.17 -1.93 7.83
CA THR A 350 -17.89 -3.34 8.15
C THR A 350 -16.45 -3.48 8.66
N ILE A 351 -16.28 -4.09 9.82
CA ILE A 351 -14.95 -4.39 10.40
C ILE A 351 -14.78 -5.90 10.47
N LEU A 352 -13.75 -6.41 9.78
CA LEU A 352 -13.44 -7.83 9.68
C LEU A 352 -12.13 -8.14 10.42
N PRO A 353 -11.97 -9.37 10.92
CA PRO A 353 -10.70 -9.83 11.49
C PRO A 353 -9.56 -9.82 10.45
N THR A 354 -8.37 -10.20 10.87
CA THR A 354 -7.26 -10.42 9.93
C THR A 354 -7.61 -11.58 8.99
N LEU A 355 -7.57 -11.32 7.70
CA LEU A 355 -7.85 -12.27 6.63
C LEU A 355 -6.55 -12.73 5.96
N THR A 356 -6.62 -13.84 5.24
CA THR A 356 -5.55 -14.33 4.36
C THR A 356 -5.43 -13.45 3.11
N GLN A 357 -4.29 -13.51 2.42
CA GLN A 357 -4.11 -12.77 1.16
C GLN A 357 -5.14 -13.19 0.09
N SER A 358 -5.53 -14.47 0.06
CA SER A 358 -6.55 -14.96 -0.87
C SER A 358 -7.91 -14.32 -0.61
N GLU A 359 -8.32 -14.23 0.66
CA GLU A 359 -9.57 -13.56 1.04
C GLU A 359 -9.53 -12.05 0.76
N ILE A 360 -8.39 -11.39 1.03
CA ILE A 360 -8.21 -9.96 0.72
C ILE A 360 -8.39 -9.70 -0.79
N LYS A 361 -7.90 -10.60 -1.66
CA LYS A 361 -8.10 -10.50 -3.12
C LYS A 361 -9.58 -10.50 -3.51
N GLU A 362 -10.40 -11.35 -2.88
CA GLU A 362 -11.83 -11.38 -3.15
C GLU A 362 -12.50 -10.03 -2.80
N TYR A 363 -12.12 -9.43 -1.67
CA TYR A 363 -12.59 -8.08 -1.33
C TYR A 363 -12.08 -7.01 -2.30
N LEU A 364 -10.83 -7.13 -2.77
CA LEU A 364 -10.27 -6.17 -3.74
C LEU A 364 -10.95 -6.21 -5.09
N LYS A 365 -11.51 -7.36 -5.53
CA LYS A 365 -12.29 -7.46 -6.78
C LYS A 365 -13.44 -6.48 -6.83
N SER A 366 -14.05 -6.20 -5.67
CA SER A 366 -15.24 -5.35 -5.53
C SER A 366 -14.98 -4.01 -4.86
N ALA A 367 -13.74 -3.73 -4.48
CA ALA A 367 -13.39 -2.48 -3.83
C ALA A 367 -13.28 -1.33 -4.85
N LYS A 368 -13.90 -0.18 -4.53
CA LYS A 368 -13.85 1.04 -5.31
C LYS A 368 -12.51 1.74 -5.23
N ALA A 369 -11.99 1.92 -4.03
CA ALA A 369 -10.65 2.43 -3.76
C ALA A 369 -10.15 2.01 -2.38
N PHE A 370 -8.83 2.00 -2.21
CA PHE A 370 -8.17 1.80 -0.93
C PHE A 370 -7.97 3.15 -0.22
N ILE A 371 -8.45 3.32 1.01
CA ILE A 371 -8.22 4.53 1.80
C ILE A 371 -6.97 4.35 2.67
N PHE A 372 -5.97 5.21 2.48
CA PHE A 372 -4.68 5.21 3.18
C PHE A 372 -4.44 6.50 3.96
N PRO A 373 -5.01 6.67 5.17
CA PRO A 373 -4.95 7.93 5.89
C PRO A 373 -3.71 8.09 6.78
N SER A 374 -2.78 7.16 6.72
CA SER A 374 -1.57 7.14 7.54
C SER A 374 -0.37 7.83 6.87
N GLU A 375 0.48 8.45 7.68
CA GLU A 375 1.83 8.84 7.30
C GLU A 375 2.78 7.67 7.60
N GLU A 376 3.19 6.94 6.58
CA GLU A 376 4.08 5.79 6.68
C GLU A 376 5.32 5.98 5.82
N PRO A 377 6.44 5.39 6.21
CA PRO A 377 7.66 5.48 5.42
C PRO A 377 7.53 4.87 4.02
N PHE A 378 6.69 3.84 3.85
CA PHE A 378 6.36 3.25 2.55
C PHE A 378 4.87 2.90 2.49
N GLY A 379 4.44 1.79 3.08
CA GLY A 379 3.07 1.27 2.99
C GLY A 379 2.96 0.17 1.92
N ILE A 380 3.04 -1.09 2.34
CA ILE A 380 2.91 -2.24 1.43
C ILE A 380 1.47 -2.40 0.94
N ALA A 381 0.48 -2.32 1.84
CA ALA A 381 -0.93 -2.55 1.52
C ALA A 381 -1.49 -1.65 0.40
N PRO A 382 -1.23 -0.33 0.34
CA PRO A 382 -1.67 0.47 -0.81
C PRO A 382 -0.98 0.07 -2.12
N VAL A 383 0.26 -0.42 -2.11
CA VAL A 383 0.92 -0.94 -3.32
C VAL A 383 0.29 -2.26 -3.76
N GLU A 384 -0.09 -3.14 -2.81
CA GLU A 384 -0.87 -4.35 -3.09
C GLU A 384 -2.24 -4.02 -3.69
N ALA A 385 -2.89 -2.95 -3.20
CA ALA A 385 -4.15 -2.46 -3.77
C ALA A 385 -3.96 -1.95 -5.20
N LEU A 386 -2.92 -1.14 -5.48
CA LEU A 386 -2.58 -0.72 -6.84
C LEU A 386 -2.31 -1.92 -7.76
N ALA A 387 -1.55 -2.92 -7.30
CA ALA A 387 -1.29 -4.15 -8.06
C ALA A 387 -2.58 -4.90 -8.41
N ALA A 388 -3.61 -4.79 -7.56
CA ALA A 388 -4.96 -5.32 -7.81
C ALA A 388 -5.83 -4.41 -8.70
N GLY A 389 -5.26 -3.36 -9.31
CA GLY A 389 -6.03 -2.39 -10.09
C GLY A 389 -7.01 -1.55 -9.25
N CYS A 390 -6.77 -1.43 -7.95
CA CYS A 390 -7.59 -0.65 -7.03
C CYS A 390 -6.89 0.69 -6.74
N PRO A 391 -7.46 1.83 -7.15
CA PRO A 391 -6.88 3.14 -6.91
C PRO A 391 -6.83 3.48 -5.41
N VAL A 392 -5.98 4.46 -5.04
CA VAL A 392 -5.72 4.75 -3.62
C VAL A 392 -6.05 6.21 -3.29
N ILE A 393 -6.82 6.43 -2.23
CA ILE A 393 -7.00 7.76 -1.61
C ILE A 393 -6.01 7.87 -0.45
N ALA A 394 -4.96 8.67 -0.61
CA ALA A 394 -3.82 8.69 0.31
C ALA A 394 -3.59 10.05 0.97
N PHE A 395 -3.09 10.03 2.20
CA PHE A 395 -2.51 11.22 2.81
C PHE A 395 -1.25 11.64 2.06
N ASN A 396 -1.18 12.92 1.65
CA ASN A 396 -0.10 13.50 0.84
C ASN A 396 1.22 13.65 1.62
N LYS A 397 1.64 12.57 2.32
CA LYS A 397 2.90 12.50 3.07
C LYS A 397 3.41 11.06 3.16
N GLY A 398 4.70 10.96 3.49
CA GLY A 398 5.35 9.67 3.60
C GLY A 398 5.62 9.04 2.24
N GLY A 399 5.77 7.73 2.23
CA GLY A 399 6.08 6.95 1.02
C GLY A 399 4.95 6.86 0.01
N ALA A 400 3.72 7.30 0.34
CA ALA A 400 2.62 7.36 -0.63
C ALA A 400 2.98 8.18 -1.87
N LYS A 401 3.84 9.17 -1.73
CA LYS A 401 4.32 10.03 -2.83
C LYS A 401 5.19 9.31 -3.86
N ASP A 402 5.72 8.14 -3.53
CA ASP A 402 6.55 7.36 -4.44
C ASP A 402 5.73 6.50 -5.42
N TYR A 403 4.46 6.21 -5.11
CA TYR A 403 3.61 5.29 -5.90
C TYR A 403 2.26 5.87 -6.31
N ILE A 404 1.78 6.94 -5.68
CA ILE A 404 0.54 7.59 -6.11
C ILE A 404 0.86 8.64 -7.17
N LEU A 405 0.20 8.52 -8.30
CA LEU A 405 0.11 9.49 -9.38
C LEU A 405 -1.27 10.17 -9.24
N ASP A 406 -1.29 11.42 -8.71
CA ASP A 406 -2.55 12.12 -8.39
C ASP A 406 -3.45 12.21 -9.62
N GLU A 407 -4.75 11.94 -9.43
CA GLU A 407 -5.78 11.88 -10.47
C GLU A 407 -5.59 10.80 -11.56
N LYS A 408 -4.57 9.92 -11.41
CA LYS A 408 -4.31 8.80 -12.32
C LYS A 408 -4.57 7.45 -11.66
N ASN A 409 -3.77 7.08 -10.66
CA ASN A 409 -3.94 5.83 -9.91
C ASN A 409 -4.44 6.07 -8.48
N GLY A 410 -4.81 7.30 -8.14
CA GLY A 410 -5.32 7.68 -6.83
C GLY A 410 -5.52 9.18 -6.67
N VAL A 411 -5.88 9.59 -5.46
CA VAL A 411 -6.12 10.98 -5.09
C VAL A 411 -5.46 11.28 -3.75
N PHE A 412 -4.81 12.43 -3.63
CA PHE A 412 -4.23 12.88 -2.37
C PHE A 412 -5.20 13.75 -1.55
N PHE A 413 -5.00 13.73 -0.21
CA PHE A 413 -5.52 14.72 0.71
C PHE A 413 -4.41 15.27 1.62
N ASP A 414 -4.41 16.59 1.92
CA ASP A 414 -3.25 17.30 2.47
C ASP A 414 -3.24 17.40 4.00
N HIS A 415 -4.36 17.18 4.67
CA HIS A 415 -4.46 17.28 6.11
C HIS A 415 -5.08 16.02 6.72
N GLN A 416 -4.48 15.46 7.78
CA GLN A 416 -5.07 14.32 8.51
C GLN A 416 -6.31 14.76 9.30
N SER A 417 -7.33 15.22 8.59
CA SER A 417 -8.63 15.63 9.11
C SER A 417 -9.77 14.99 8.33
N VAL A 418 -10.94 14.87 8.97
CA VAL A 418 -12.14 14.32 8.34
C VAL A 418 -12.51 15.12 7.10
N ASN A 419 -12.52 16.46 7.18
CA ASN A 419 -12.93 17.33 6.07
C ASN A 419 -12.00 17.20 4.86
N SER A 420 -10.69 17.08 5.06
CA SER A 420 -9.74 16.91 3.96
C SER A 420 -9.92 15.55 3.27
N LEU A 421 -10.17 14.47 4.04
CA LEU A 421 -10.45 13.16 3.47
C LEU A 421 -11.80 13.12 2.76
N VAL A 422 -12.83 13.80 3.29
CA VAL A 422 -14.14 13.97 2.63
C VAL A 422 -13.99 14.65 1.27
N ALA A 423 -13.21 15.74 1.22
CA ALA A 423 -12.95 16.42 -0.06
C ALA A 423 -12.28 15.50 -1.10
N ALA A 424 -11.31 14.68 -0.65
CA ALA A 424 -10.66 13.70 -1.52
C ALA A 424 -11.60 12.57 -1.97
N ILE A 425 -12.48 12.09 -1.09
CA ILE A 425 -13.50 11.10 -1.45
C ILE A 425 -14.46 11.68 -2.52
N LYS A 426 -14.88 12.93 -2.39
CA LYS A 426 -15.72 13.60 -3.40
C LYS A 426 -14.99 13.75 -4.73
N LYS A 427 -13.73 14.23 -4.70
CA LYS A 427 -12.87 14.34 -5.89
C LYS A 427 -12.70 12.98 -6.57
N PHE A 428 -12.41 11.94 -5.79
CA PHE A 428 -12.27 10.57 -6.29
C PHE A 428 -13.57 10.07 -6.95
N ASN A 429 -14.73 10.24 -6.28
CA ASN A 429 -16.01 9.83 -6.82
C ASN A 429 -16.32 10.54 -8.16
N TYR A 430 -16.02 11.83 -8.27
CA TYR A 430 -16.18 12.57 -9.51
C TYR A 430 -15.35 11.95 -10.63
N LEU A 431 -14.04 11.74 -10.42
CA LEU A 431 -13.15 11.12 -11.41
C LEU A 431 -13.54 9.67 -11.76
N TYR A 432 -13.97 8.89 -10.76
CA TYR A 432 -14.37 7.50 -10.94
C TYR A 432 -15.61 7.37 -11.83
N TYR A 433 -16.63 8.19 -11.60
CA TYR A 433 -17.86 8.16 -12.40
C TYR A 433 -17.72 8.84 -13.77
N GLU A 434 -16.82 9.79 -13.94
CA GLU A 434 -16.50 10.31 -15.28
C GLU A 434 -15.86 9.24 -16.15
N THR A 435 -14.98 8.39 -15.59
CA THR A 435 -14.36 7.27 -16.31
C THR A 435 -15.42 6.26 -16.78
N GLU A 436 -16.54 6.11 -16.04
CA GLU A 436 -17.65 5.23 -16.41
C GLU A 436 -18.59 5.84 -17.47
N ASN A 437 -18.66 7.17 -17.62
CA ASN A 437 -19.64 7.87 -18.45
C ASN A 437 -19.07 8.49 -19.74
N PHE A 438 -17.84 8.23 -20.12
CA PHE A 438 -17.08 8.98 -21.14
C PHE A 438 -17.51 8.80 -22.60
N GLU A 439 -18.64 8.15 -22.94
CA GLU A 439 -19.12 8.03 -24.32
C GLU A 439 -20.52 8.61 -24.61
N ASP A 440 -21.07 9.48 -23.76
CA ASP A 440 -22.28 10.25 -24.11
C ASP A 440 -21.93 11.58 -24.75
N GLY A 441 -21.64 11.55 -26.06
CA GLY A 441 -21.30 12.71 -26.90
C GLY A 441 -22.41 13.75 -27.08
N ASN A 442 -23.44 13.87 -26.22
CA ASN A 442 -24.57 14.77 -26.44
C ASN A 442 -25.22 15.38 -25.17
N ASN A 443 -24.47 15.69 -24.13
CA ASN A 443 -24.99 16.57 -23.08
C ASN A 443 -24.02 17.72 -22.78
N LYS A 444 -24.04 18.74 -23.68
CA LYS A 444 -23.55 20.07 -23.36
C LYS A 444 -24.44 20.69 -22.28
N LYS A 445 -24.14 20.43 -20.99
CA LYS A 445 -24.48 21.35 -19.90
C LYS A 445 -23.27 22.26 -19.69
N THR A 446 -23.44 23.50 -20.07
CA THR A 446 -22.58 24.64 -19.82
C THR A 446 -22.14 24.70 -18.37
N VAL A 447 -20.91 24.26 -18.14
CA VAL A 447 -20.08 24.71 -17.01
C VAL A 447 -18.87 25.36 -17.66
N SER A 448 -18.61 26.58 -17.24
CA SER A 448 -17.61 27.53 -17.73
C SER A 448 -16.30 26.87 -18.18
N GLN A 449 -15.93 27.15 -19.43
CA GLN A 449 -14.63 26.86 -20.03
C GLN A 449 -13.54 27.60 -19.27
N GLU A 450 -12.81 26.86 -18.42
CA GLU A 450 -11.44 27.17 -18.00
C GLU A 450 -10.92 25.97 -17.22
N HIS A 451 -10.40 24.97 -17.88
CA HIS A 451 -9.48 23.89 -17.52
C HIS A 451 -9.81 22.62 -18.31
N SER A 452 -9.52 22.65 -19.59
CA SER A 452 -9.62 21.47 -20.46
C SER A 452 -8.29 20.71 -20.50
N SER A 453 -8.07 19.86 -19.50
CA SER A 453 -7.33 18.60 -19.68
C SER A 453 -8.10 17.54 -18.91
N HIS A 454 -8.80 16.67 -19.64
CA HIS A 454 -9.63 15.60 -19.07
C HIS A 454 -8.75 14.63 -18.29
N SER A 455 -8.65 14.78 -16.97
CA SER A 455 -7.99 13.81 -16.11
C SER A 455 -9.02 12.77 -15.69
N SER A 456 -8.93 11.60 -16.28
CA SER A 456 -9.65 10.40 -15.84
C SER A 456 -8.71 9.47 -15.09
N LEU A 457 -9.22 8.66 -14.19
CA LEU A 457 -8.45 7.57 -13.60
C LEU A 457 -8.00 6.59 -14.68
N LEU A 458 -6.83 5.99 -14.50
CA LEU A 458 -6.34 4.90 -15.33
C LEU A 458 -7.26 3.67 -15.19
N SER A 459 -7.31 2.82 -16.22
CA SER A 459 -7.98 1.52 -16.13
C SER A 459 -7.35 0.63 -15.04
N PRO A 460 -8.08 -0.37 -14.52
CA PRO A 460 -7.53 -1.27 -13.50
C PRO A 460 -6.21 -1.91 -13.89
N LEU A 461 -6.05 -2.29 -15.16
CA LEU A 461 -4.82 -2.89 -15.66
C LEU A 461 -3.67 -1.88 -15.72
N GLU A 462 -3.94 -0.65 -16.15
CA GLU A 462 -2.95 0.43 -16.15
C GLU A 462 -2.54 0.84 -14.73
N ILE A 463 -3.49 0.89 -13.78
CA ILE A 463 -3.20 1.10 -12.35
C ILE A 463 -2.25 0.02 -11.84
N SER A 464 -2.53 -1.25 -12.15
CA SER A 464 -1.69 -2.38 -11.75
C SER A 464 -0.25 -2.23 -12.26
N LYS A 465 -0.05 -1.81 -13.51
CA LYS A 465 1.27 -1.55 -14.10
C LYS A 465 2.08 -0.50 -13.32
N THR A 466 1.44 0.48 -12.70
CA THR A 466 2.14 1.48 -11.88
C THR A 466 2.83 0.87 -10.65
N ALA A 467 2.43 -0.33 -10.24
CA ALA A 467 3.01 -1.05 -9.10
C ALA A 467 4.22 -1.93 -9.49
N GLU A 468 4.50 -2.17 -10.77
CA GLU A 468 5.53 -3.12 -11.24
C GLU A 468 6.92 -2.82 -10.70
N LYS A 469 7.31 -1.54 -10.61
CA LYS A 469 8.60 -1.12 -10.04
C LYS A 469 8.81 -1.49 -8.57
N PHE A 470 7.78 -1.97 -7.87
CA PHE A 470 7.84 -2.43 -6.47
C PHE A 470 7.84 -3.95 -6.37
N SER A 471 7.92 -4.66 -7.49
CA SER A 471 7.91 -6.12 -7.52
C SER A 471 9.11 -6.72 -6.78
N THR A 472 8.95 -7.96 -6.33
CA THR A 472 10.06 -8.75 -5.78
C THR A 472 11.19 -8.93 -6.81
N HIS A 473 10.86 -8.94 -8.10
CA HIS A 473 11.84 -9.05 -9.18
C HIS A 473 12.74 -7.81 -9.24
N HIS A 474 12.16 -6.60 -9.35
CA HIS A 474 12.91 -5.34 -9.35
C HIS A 474 13.74 -5.10 -8.08
N PHE A 475 13.28 -5.62 -6.94
CA PHE A 475 14.07 -5.53 -5.71
C PHE A 475 15.37 -6.35 -5.78
N LYS A 476 15.40 -7.43 -6.56
CA LYS A 476 16.56 -8.35 -6.67
C LYS A 476 17.55 -7.97 -7.77
N GLU A 477 17.10 -7.22 -8.76
CA GLU A 477 17.95 -6.61 -9.79
C GLU A 477 18.84 -5.53 -9.19
#